data_a13a4a4f407da84a63ac6d5d61103206
#
_entry.id   a13a4a4f407da84a63ac6d5d61103206
#
_cell.length_a   1.000
_cell.length_b   1.000
_cell.length_c   1.000
_cell.angle_alpha   90.00
_cell.angle_beta   90.00
_cell.angle_gamma   90.00
#
_symmetry.space_group_name_H-M   'P 1'
#
loop_
_entity.id
_entity.type
_entity.pdbx_description
1 polymer ?
#
loop_
_entity_poly.entity_id
_entity_poly.type
_entity_poly.pdbx_seq_one_letter_code
_entity_poly.pdbx_strand_id
1 'polypeptide(L)'
;NDDAGDAGGVDADGDDADGDAAAGGRSRPDDHLGELDALRSFGLHVNDRAELAGDIEAAIDYRDRLAEEREDLNYEIDGVVIKVNDRAARERLGTKSRSYRWAFAYKFPARHEVTTVEDIVVQVGRTGRLTPVALLDPVDVGGVTVSRATLHNPDEIASLGVNVGDKVRVKRAGDVIPQVAEVVESHSDRPYEFPDECPACGSAVERDGPLAFCPNGLACPAQA
;
A
#
# COMPACT_ATOMS: atom_id res chain seq x y z
N ASN A 1 -49.07 0.93 59.78
CA ASN A 1 -48.59 -0.20 60.59
C ASN A 1 -47.14 -0.41 60.20
N ASP A 2 -46.12 0.21 60.85
CA ASP A 2 -45.47 -0.35 62.06
C ASP A 2 -44.62 -1.56 61.64
N ASP A 3 -43.32 -1.65 61.75
CA ASP A 3 -42.56 -1.39 62.98
C ASP A 3 -41.04 -1.32 62.68
N ALA A 4 -40.35 -0.69 63.56
CA ALA A 4 -38.98 -0.43 63.77
C ALA A 4 -38.10 -1.67 64.05
N GLY A 5 -36.78 -1.48 63.92
CA GLY A 5 -35.73 -2.30 64.44
C GLY A 5 -34.41 -1.91 63.85
N ASP A 6 -33.74 -1.02 64.31
CA ASP A 6 -32.66 -0.76 65.25
C ASP A 6 -31.55 -1.82 65.31
N ALA A 7 -30.36 -1.26 65.41
CA ALA A 7 -29.10 -1.69 65.99
C ALA A 7 -28.07 -2.47 65.19
N GLY A 8 -26.89 -1.89 65.16
CA GLY A 8 -25.66 -2.63 65.20
C GLY A 8 -24.49 -2.00 64.42
N GLY A 9 -23.88 -0.95 65.02
CA GLY A 9 -22.56 -0.50 64.55
C GLY A 9 -21.49 -1.50 64.99
N VAL A 10 -20.52 -1.71 64.12
CA VAL A 10 -19.18 -2.17 64.51
C VAL A 10 -18.18 -1.41 63.66
N ASP A 11 -17.48 -0.52 64.31
CA ASP A 11 -16.26 0.10 63.85
C ASP A 11 -15.18 -0.99 63.72
N ALA A 12 -14.54 -1.07 62.57
CA ALA A 12 -13.28 -1.81 62.42
C ALA A 12 -12.34 -0.92 61.64
N ASP A 13 -11.53 -0.17 62.36
CA ASP A 13 -10.32 0.46 61.84
C ASP A 13 -9.40 -0.64 61.31
N GLY A 14 -9.16 -0.59 60.01
CA GLY A 14 -8.16 -1.39 59.30
C GLY A 14 -7.29 -0.45 58.52
N ASP A 15 -6.24 0.06 59.17
CA ASP A 15 -5.10 0.67 58.51
C ASP A 15 -4.40 -0.37 57.63
N ASP A 16 -4.76 -0.46 56.39
CA ASP A 16 -3.95 -1.09 55.32
C ASP A 16 -3.21 0.00 54.58
N ALA A 17 -2.00 0.28 55.06
CA ALA A 17 -0.99 1.00 54.35
C ALA A 17 -0.51 0.15 53.17
N ASP A 18 -1.27 0.17 52.06
CA ASP A 18 -0.81 -0.32 50.80
C ASP A 18 0.19 0.69 50.23
N GLY A 19 1.44 0.26 50.30
CA GLY A 19 2.55 0.92 49.64
C GLY A 19 2.28 0.99 48.14
N ASP A 20 1.85 2.13 47.68
CA ASP A 20 1.87 2.52 46.24
C ASP A 20 3.34 2.55 45.81
N ALA A 21 3.81 1.37 45.38
CA ALA A 21 5.06 1.28 44.64
C ALA A 21 4.83 2.07 43.37
N ALA A 22 5.27 3.33 43.37
CA ALA A 22 5.36 4.20 42.20
C ALA A 22 6.15 3.48 41.11
N ALA A 23 5.47 2.64 40.33
CA ALA A 23 5.86 2.32 38.98
C ALA A 23 5.85 3.68 38.26
N GLY A 24 7.02 4.25 38.04
CA GLY A 24 7.22 5.51 37.33
C GLY A 24 6.65 5.40 35.94
N GLY A 25 5.34 5.55 35.81
CA GLY A 25 4.63 5.57 34.54
C GLY A 25 5.11 6.76 33.76
N ARG A 26 6.02 6.51 32.81
CA ARG A 26 6.37 7.53 31.83
C ARG A 26 5.09 7.93 31.14
N SER A 27 4.64 9.18 31.35
CA SER A 27 3.48 9.71 30.66
C SER A 27 3.71 9.57 29.16
N ARG A 28 2.66 9.19 28.45
CA ARG A 28 2.70 9.12 26.99
C ARG A 28 3.03 10.51 26.45
N PRO A 29 3.98 10.64 25.49
CA PRO A 29 4.33 11.92 24.89
C PRO A 29 3.11 12.62 24.26
N ASP A 30 3.09 13.96 24.29
CA ASP A 30 1.98 14.76 23.78
C ASP A 30 2.06 14.96 22.26
N ASP A 31 3.18 14.59 21.65
CA ASP A 31 3.42 14.71 20.23
C ASP A 31 4.06 13.44 19.61
N HIS A 32 4.06 13.38 18.29
CA HIS A 32 4.55 12.20 17.56
C HIS A 32 6.05 12.04 17.60
N LEU A 33 6.81 13.11 17.55
CA LEU A 33 8.28 13.00 17.64
C LEU A 33 8.68 12.45 19.00
N GLY A 34 8.05 12.93 20.07
CA GLY A 34 8.25 12.36 21.39
C GLY A 34 7.86 10.88 21.49
N GLU A 35 6.79 10.44 20.77
CA GLU A 35 6.46 9.01 20.66
C GLU A 35 7.60 8.23 19.98
N LEU A 36 8.17 8.76 18.88
CA LEU A 36 9.31 8.13 18.19
C LEU A 36 10.56 8.06 19.08
N ASP A 37 10.85 9.11 19.85
CA ASP A 37 11.97 9.13 20.78
C ASP A 37 11.77 8.14 21.95
N ALA A 38 10.55 8.01 22.44
CA ALA A 38 10.22 6.98 23.43
C ALA A 38 10.45 5.57 22.86
N LEU A 39 10.03 5.31 21.61
CA LEU A 39 10.27 4.03 20.95
C LEU A 39 11.78 3.73 20.79
N ARG A 40 12.58 4.73 20.40
CA ARG A 40 14.06 4.61 20.36
C ARG A 40 14.62 4.25 21.75
N SER A 41 14.10 4.87 22.82
CA SER A 41 14.55 4.60 24.19
C SER A 41 14.25 3.17 24.66
N PHE A 42 13.30 2.49 24.01
CA PHE A 42 12.99 1.07 24.21
C PHE A 42 13.80 0.13 23.32
N GLY A 43 14.72 0.67 22.51
CA GLY A 43 15.54 -0.12 21.58
C GLY A 43 14.81 -0.52 20.29
N LEU A 44 13.67 0.08 19.99
CA LEU A 44 12.95 -0.17 18.74
C LEU A 44 13.55 0.65 17.59
N HIS A 45 13.55 0.07 16.40
CA HIS A 45 13.98 0.78 15.20
C HIS A 45 12.96 1.84 14.80
N VAL A 46 13.43 3.07 14.70
CA VAL A 46 12.66 4.23 14.23
C VAL A 46 13.43 4.85 13.08
N ASN A 47 12.72 5.28 12.05
CA ASN A 47 13.34 5.97 10.92
C ASN A 47 14.04 7.26 11.39
N ASP A 48 15.36 7.36 11.14
CA ASP A 48 16.17 8.50 11.56
C ASP A 48 15.92 9.77 10.72
N ARG A 49 15.22 9.63 9.59
CA ARG A 49 14.84 10.73 8.71
C ARG A 49 13.51 11.38 9.08
N ALA A 50 12.90 11.02 10.23
CA ALA A 50 11.72 11.72 10.73
C ALA A 50 12.11 13.13 11.19
N GLU A 51 11.44 14.15 10.64
CA GLU A 51 11.75 15.57 10.85
C GLU A 51 10.48 16.36 11.14
N LEU A 52 10.57 17.41 11.96
CA LEU A 52 9.48 18.35 12.22
C LEU A 52 9.53 19.49 11.18
N ALA A 53 8.51 19.58 10.34
CA ALA A 53 8.32 20.71 9.47
C ALA A 53 7.60 21.86 10.23
N GLY A 54 8.11 23.07 10.11
CA GLY A 54 7.52 24.26 10.75
C GLY A 54 6.22 24.74 10.07
N ASP A 55 6.12 24.49 8.76
CA ASP A 55 5.00 24.87 7.90
C ASP A 55 4.87 23.87 6.74
N ILE A 56 3.94 24.16 5.82
CA ILE A 56 3.69 23.29 4.66
C ILE A 56 4.82 23.40 3.62
N GLU A 57 5.42 24.56 3.48
CA GLU A 57 6.54 24.81 2.58
C GLU A 57 7.75 23.97 3.00
N ALA A 58 8.09 23.96 4.28
CA ALA A 58 9.15 23.10 4.82
C ALA A 58 8.86 21.59 4.62
N ALA A 59 7.60 21.18 4.69
CA ALA A 59 7.22 19.80 4.40
C ALA A 59 7.37 19.44 2.92
N ILE A 60 7.10 20.39 2.00
CA ILE A 60 7.32 20.23 0.56
C ILE A 60 8.83 20.17 0.27
N ASP A 61 9.62 21.07 0.82
CA ASP A 61 11.08 21.08 0.66
C ASP A 61 11.72 19.78 1.17
N TYR A 62 11.25 19.28 2.30
CA TYR A 62 11.67 17.96 2.82
C TYR A 62 11.37 16.84 1.82
N ARG A 63 10.16 16.82 1.27
CA ARG A 63 9.73 15.81 0.28
C ARG A 63 10.61 15.88 -0.98
N ASP A 64 10.89 17.08 -1.48
CA ASP A 64 11.67 17.29 -2.71
C ASP A 64 13.13 16.89 -2.51
N ARG A 65 13.75 17.29 -1.39
CA ARG A 65 15.08 16.81 -0.97
C ARG A 65 15.14 15.29 -0.90
N LEU A 66 14.16 14.66 -0.25
CA LEU A 66 14.15 13.20 -0.12
C LEU A 66 13.88 12.48 -1.46
N ALA A 67 13.18 13.13 -2.39
CA ALA A 67 13.00 12.61 -3.75
C ALA A 67 14.32 12.60 -4.54
N GLU A 68 15.19 13.58 -4.31
CA GLU A 68 16.54 13.63 -4.92
C GLU A 68 17.49 12.61 -4.29
N GLU A 69 17.44 12.47 -2.96
CA GLU A 69 18.31 11.58 -2.20
C GLU A 69 17.90 10.10 -2.23
N ARG A 70 16.74 9.77 -2.79
CA ARG A 70 16.15 8.42 -2.67
C ARG A 70 17.01 7.29 -3.26
N GLU A 71 17.89 7.60 -4.24
CA GLU A 71 18.81 6.65 -4.85
C GLU A 71 19.98 6.28 -3.92
N ASP A 72 20.32 7.17 -2.99
CA ASP A 72 21.43 6.98 -2.04
C ASP A 72 20.96 6.24 -0.78
N LEU A 73 19.65 5.93 -0.68
CA LEU A 73 19.12 5.16 0.44
C LEU A 73 19.41 3.67 0.26
N ASN A 74 19.66 2.99 1.37
CA ASN A 74 19.81 1.53 1.39
C ASN A 74 18.46 0.76 1.43
N TYR A 75 17.34 1.47 1.19
CA TYR A 75 15.98 0.94 1.08
C TYR A 75 15.17 1.80 0.12
N GLU A 76 14.20 1.18 -0.55
CA GLU A 76 13.31 1.90 -1.47
C GLU A 76 12.24 2.69 -0.73
N ILE A 77 11.91 3.87 -1.28
CA ILE A 77 10.80 4.71 -0.84
C ILE A 77 9.98 5.17 -2.04
N ASP A 78 8.66 5.27 -1.85
CA ASP A 78 7.71 5.73 -2.87
C ASP A 78 7.10 7.10 -2.57
N GLY A 79 7.50 7.70 -1.45
CA GLY A 79 7.01 9.00 -1.00
C GLY A 79 7.29 9.27 0.46
N VAL A 80 6.69 10.33 0.97
CA VAL A 80 6.74 10.72 2.38
C VAL A 80 5.35 10.68 2.99
N VAL A 81 5.28 10.47 4.31
CA VAL A 81 4.03 10.57 5.06
C VAL A 81 4.12 11.80 5.97
N ILE A 82 3.30 12.80 5.65
CA ILE A 82 3.15 14.01 6.46
C ILE A 82 2.09 13.74 7.51
N LYS A 83 2.39 14.02 8.78
CA LYS A 83 1.50 13.78 9.91
C LYS A 83 1.40 15.03 10.78
N VAL A 84 0.22 15.32 11.30
CA VAL A 84 0.06 16.32 12.35
C VAL A 84 0.85 15.86 13.58
N ASN A 85 1.76 16.70 14.10
CA ASN A 85 2.62 16.30 15.23
C ASN A 85 1.84 16.27 16.56
N ASP A 86 1.01 17.26 16.83
CA ASP A 86 0.22 17.39 18.07
C ASP A 86 -0.83 16.29 18.20
N ARG A 87 -0.78 15.54 19.31
CA ARG A 87 -1.65 14.39 19.55
C ARG A 87 -3.10 14.79 19.79
N ALA A 88 -3.35 15.86 20.55
CA ALA A 88 -4.70 16.32 20.82
C ALA A 88 -5.39 16.80 19.52
N ALA A 89 -4.61 17.41 18.61
CA ALA A 89 -5.11 17.75 17.28
C ALA A 89 -5.47 16.50 16.45
N ARG A 90 -4.67 15.41 16.53
CA ARG A 90 -5.00 14.14 15.86
C ARG A 90 -6.31 13.55 16.36
N GLU A 91 -6.54 13.57 17.68
CA GLU A 91 -7.76 13.06 18.30
C GLU A 91 -8.98 13.86 17.82
N ARG A 92 -8.87 15.20 17.72
CA ARG A 92 -9.94 16.06 17.17
C ARG A 92 -10.22 15.82 15.69
N LEU A 93 -9.18 15.58 14.88
CA LEU A 93 -9.31 15.31 13.44
C LEU A 93 -9.93 13.93 13.18
N GLY A 94 -9.61 12.96 14.02
CA GLY A 94 -10.16 11.61 13.95
C GLY A 94 -9.74 10.81 12.71
N THR A 95 -10.57 9.82 12.37
CA THR A 95 -10.32 8.88 11.27
C THR A 95 -11.44 8.89 10.23
N LYS A 96 -11.18 8.35 9.05
CA LYS A 96 -12.15 7.91 8.05
C LYS A 96 -12.21 6.39 8.08
N SER A 97 -13.12 5.79 7.29
CA SER A 97 -13.30 4.33 7.24
C SER A 97 -12.00 3.53 6.99
N ARG A 98 -11.05 4.07 6.23
CA ARG A 98 -9.79 3.40 5.84
C ARG A 98 -8.55 4.28 5.93
N SER A 99 -8.64 5.46 6.53
CA SER A 99 -7.51 6.40 6.60
C SER A 99 -7.63 7.36 7.77
N TYR A 100 -6.50 7.95 8.16
CA TYR A 100 -6.44 8.99 9.15
C TYR A 100 -6.62 10.37 8.50
N ARG A 101 -7.33 11.30 9.17
CA ARG A 101 -7.49 12.68 8.71
C ARG A 101 -6.27 13.55 8.98
N TRP A 102 -5.41 13.11 9.87
CA TRP A 102 -4.21 13.78 10.34
C TRP A 102 -2.92 13.25 9.70
N ALA A 103 -3.03 12.35 8.71
CA ALA A 103 -1.90 11.80 7.97
C ALA A 103 -2.18 11.83 6.47
N PHE A 104 -1.18 12.25 5.70
CA PHE A 104 -1.24 12.34 4.25
C PHE A 104 0.02 11.72 3.64
N ALA A 105 -0.16 10.76 2.74
CA ALA A 105 0.93 10.18 1.96
C ALA A 105 1.14 11.01 0.69
N TYR A 106 2.30 11.65 0.58
CA TYR A 106 2.71 12.40 -0.59
C TYR A 106 3.67 11.55 -1.41
N LYS A 107 3.16 10.92 -2.46
CA LYS A 107 3.91 9.99 -3.29
C LYS A 107 4.85 10.71 -4.24
N PHE A 108 6.02 10.11 -4.48
CA PHE A 108 6.90 10.56 -5.56
C PHE A 108 6.28 10.22 -6.92
N PRO A 109 6.67 10.94 -7.99
CA PRO A 109 6.31 10.53 -9.34
C PRO A 109 6.78 9.09 -9.61
N ALA A 110 5.93 8.32 -10.28
CA ALA A 110 6.30 6.99 -10.73
C ALA A 110 7.47 7.07 -11.72
N ARG A 111 8.35 6.07 -11.67
CA ARG A 111 9.40 5.94 -12.68
C ARG A 111 8.85 5.30 -13.93
N HIS A 112 9.38 5.72 -15.04
CA HIS A 112 8.95 5.27 -16.36
C HIS A 112 10.17 4.92 -17.20
N GLU A 113 10.09 3.78 -17.90
CA GLU A 113 11.08 3.37 -18.89
C GLU A 113 10.36 2.83 -20.12
N VAL A 114 11.05 2.86 -21.26
CA VAL A 114 10.51 2.37 -22.53
C VAL A 114 11.17 1.03 -22.85
N THR A 115 10.33 0.04 -23.20
CA THR A 115 10.78 -1.30 -23.57
C THR A 115 9.85 -1.90 -24.63
N THR A 116 10.22 -3.07 -25.16
CA THR A 116 9.43 -3.78 -26.17
C THR A 116 8.60 -4.89 -25.56
N VAL A 117 7.37 -5.07 -26.02
CA VAL A 117 6.51 -6.20 -25.66
C VAL A 117 6.94 -7.41 -26.49
N GLU A 118 7.51 -8.43 -25.83
CA GLU A 118 7.92 -9.68 -26.47
C GLU A 118 6.74 -10.62 -26.67
N ASP A 119 5.83 -10.67 -25.69
CA ASP A 119 4.63 -11.51 -25.73
C ASP A 119 3.56 -10.98 -24.75
N ILE A 120 2.31 -11.42 -24.91
CA ILE A 120 1.21 -11.16 -23.97
C ILE A 120 0.63 -12.49 -23.54
N VAL A 121 0.79 -12.82 -22.26
CA VAL A 121 0.28 -14.06 -21.67
C VAL A 121 -0.87 -13.78 -20.72
N VAL A 122 -1.79 -14.73 -20.58
CA VAL A 122 -2.92 -14.61 -19.65
C VAL A 122 -2.70 -15.53 -18.46
N GLN A 123 -2.61 -14.94 -17.28
CA GLN A 123 -2.51 -15.66 -16.00
C GLN A 123 -3.89 -15.88 -15.39
N VAL A 124 -4.11 -17.06 -14.82
CA VAL A 124 -5.34 -17.41 -14.09
C VAL A 124 -5.05 -17.39 -12.60
N GLY A 125 -5.74 -16.53 -11.89
CA GLY A 125 -5.62 -16.42 -10.43
C GLY A 125 -6.48 -17.46 -9.70
N ARG A 126 -6.25 -17.63 -8.40
CA ARG A 126 -7.01 -18.58 -7.53
C ARG A 126 -8.51 -18.31 -7.49
N THR A 127 -8.95 -17.10 -7.76
CA THR A 127 -10.36 -16.71 -7.85
C THR A 127 -10.93 -16.89 -9.25
N GLY A 128 -10.21 -17.53 -10.16
CA GLY A 128 -10.58 -17.67 -11.57
C GLY A 128 -10.33 -16.45 -12.43
N ARG A 129 -9.92 -15.31 -11.87
CA ARG A 129 -9.66 -14.10 -12.65
C ARG A 129 -8.52 -14.30 -13.64
N LEU A 130 -8.79 -13.99 -14.91
CA LEU A 130 -7.82 -13.94 -15.98
C LEU A 130 -7.18 -12.56 -16.06
N THR A 131 -5.88 -12.51 -15.85
CA THR A 131 -5.12 -11.25 -15.87
C THR A 131 -4.08 -11.30 -16.98
N PRO A 132 -4.18 -10.42 -17.99
CA PRO A 132 -3.16 -10.33 -19.02
C PRO A 132 -1.90 -9.65 -18.48
N VAL A 133 -0.76 -10.18 -18.90
CA VAL A 133 0.58 -9.72 -18.51
C VAL A 133 1.44 -9.62 -19.75
N ALA A 134 2.01 -8.44 -20.00
CA ALA A 134 3.03 -8.26 -21.03
C ALA A 134 4.36 -8.85 -20.53
N LEU A 135 4.95 -9.73 -21.34
CA LEU A 135 6.35 -10.11 -21.23
C LEU A 135 7.17 -9.08 -21.99
N LEU A 136 8.21 -8.55 -21.38
CA LEU A 136 8.95 -7.40 -21.84
C LEU A 136 10.42 -7.74 -22.06
N ASP A 137 11.04 -7.10 -23.03
CA ASP A 137 12.49 -7.01 -23.04
C ASP A 137 12.96 -6.39 -21.72
N PRO A 138 13.84 -7.07 -20.95
CA PRO A 138 14.18 -6.62 -19.61
C PRO A 138 14.73 -5.19 -19.58
N VAL A 139 14.13 -4.34 -18.76
CA VAL A 139 14.51 -2.93 -18.62
C VAL A 139 14.65 -2.57 -17.15
N ASP A 140 15.63 -1.73 -16.82
CA ASP A 140 15.77 -1.21 -15.45
C ASP A 140 14.78 -0.07 -15.22
N VAL A 141 13.91 -0.23 -14.23
CA VAL A 141 12.97 0.79 -13.79
C VAL A 141 13.28 1.13 -12.33
N GLY A 142 14.17 2.08 -12.15
CA GLY A 142 14.53 2.54 -10.82
C GLY A 142 15.32 1.53 -10.01
N GLY A 143 16.36 0.93 -10.58
CA GLY A 143 17.23 -0.03 -9.91
C GLY A 143 16.66 -1.46 -9.84
N VAL A 144 15.49 -1.70 -10.47
CA VAL A 144 14.88 -3.03 -10.54
C VAL A 144 14.65 -3.43 -11.98
N THR A 145 15.18 -4.58 -12.38
CA THR A 145 14.95 -5.13 -13.70
C THR A 145 13.52 -5.62 -13.84
N VAL A 146 12.76 -5.00 -14.73
CA VAL A 146 11.37 -5.34 -15.03
C VAL A 146 11.33 -6.11 -16.35
N SER A 147 10.82 -7.34 -16.33
CA SER A 147 10.57 -8.19 -17.50
C SER A 147 9.09 -8.56 -17.67
N ARG A 148 8.22 -8.08 -16.77
CA ARG A 148 6.78 -8.32 -16.81
C ARG A 148 6.02 -7.11 -16.31
N ALA A 149 4.93 -6.74 -17.00
CA ALA A 149 4.04 -5.68 -16.55
C ALA A 149 2.58 -6.11 -16.72
N THR A 150 1.72 -5.71 -15.77
CA THR A 150 0.30 -6.02 -15.88
C THR A 150 -0.36 -5.17 -16.94
N LEU A 151 -1.32 -5.78 -17.65
CA LEU A 151 -2.27 -5.12 -18.54
C LEU A 151 -3.68 -5.09 -17.92
N HIS A 152 -3.79 -5.39 -16.61
CA HIS A 152 -4.98 -5.33 -15.76
C HIS A 152 -6.16 -6.20 -16.20
N ASN A 153 -6.68 -5.99 -17.40
CA ASN A 153 -7.86 -6.65 -17.94
C ASN A 153 -7.92 -6.50 -19.47
N PRO A 154 -8.82 -7.25 -20.15
CA PRO A 154 -8.96 -7.15 -21.62
C PRO A 154 -9.33 -5.77 -22.16
N ASP A 155 -10.17 -5.02 -21.43
CA ASP A 155 -10.60 -3.69 -21.86
C ASP A 155 -9.45 -2.69 -21.83
N GLU A 156 -8.51 -2.85 -20.88
CA GLU A 156 -7.30 -2.05 -20.82
C GLU A 156 -6.38 -2.32 -22.02
N ILE A 157 -6.24 -3.57 -22.45
CA ILE A 157 -5.50 -3.92 -23.68
C ILE A 157 -6.09 -3.19 -24.89
N ALA A 158 -7.42 -3.24 -25.03
CA ALA A 158 -8.12 -2.58 -26.12
C ALA A 158 -7.98 -1.05 -26.05
N SER A 159 -8.04 -0.48 -24.84
CA SER A 159 -7.88 0.97 -24.61
C SER A 159 -6.48 1.46 -24.91
N LEU A 160 -5.44 0.71 -24.50
CA LEU A 160 -4.04 1.01 -24.79
C LEU A 160 -3.68 0.74 -26.25
N GLY A 161 -4.40 -0.16 -26.92
CA GLY A 161 -4.06 -0.65 -28.26
C GLY A 161 -2.73 -1.40 -28.32
N VAL A 162 -2.32 -2.01 -27.22
CA VAL A 162 -1.03 -2.68 -27.08
C VAL A 162 -1.02 -4.04 -27.76
N ASN A 163 0.05 -4.33 -28.50
CA ASN A 163 0.27 -5.56 -29.23
C ASN A 163 1.68 -6.11 -28.99
N VAL A 164 1.90 -7.35 -29.36
CA VAL A 164 3.23 -7.96 -29.37
C VAL A 164 4.10 -7.24 -30.42
N GLY A 165 5.32 -6.88 -30.02
CA GLY A 165 6.28 -6.11 -30.80
C GLY A 165 6.24 -4.60 -30.58
N ASP A 166 5.22 -4.07 -29.91
CA ASP A 166 5.10 -2.65 -29.64
C ASP A 166 6.12 -2.18 -28.61
N LYS A 167 6.58 -0.91 -28.76
CA LYS A 167 7.32 -0.25 -27.70
C LYS A 167 6.35 0.43 -26.75
N VAL A 168 6.48 0.13 -25.49
CA VAL A 168 5.59 0.58 -24.42
C VAL A 168 6.35 1.31 -23.34
N ARG A 169 5.71 2.30 -22.73
CA ARG A 169 6.16 2.91 -21.50
C ARG A 169 5.66 2.12 -20.31
N VAL A 170 6.58 1.60 -19.52
CA VAL A 170 6.29 0.89 -18.28
C VAL A 170 6.48 1.82 -17.11
N LYS A 171 5.55 1.81 -16.16
CA LYS A 171 5.66 2.56 -14.90
C LYS A 171 5.73 1.63 -13.72
N ARG A 172 6.57 2.02 -12.73
CA ARG A 172 6.66 1.40 -11.42
C ARG A 172 6.64 2.48 -10.34
N ALA A 173 5.80 2.32 -9.36
CA ALA A 173 5.73 3.18 -8.18
C ALA A 173 6.02 2.32 -6.94
N GLY A 174 7.20 2.50 -6.32
CA GLY A 174 7.61 1.72 -5.16
C GLY A 174 7.59 0.20 -5.42
N ASP A 175 7.17 -0.58 -4.43
CA ASP A 175 7.02 -2.05 -4.51
C ASP A 175 5.69 -2.48 -5.16
N VAL A 176 5.16 -1.67 -6.09
CA VAL A 176 3.92 -1.98 -6.81
C VAL A 176 4.25 -2.75 -8.10
N ILE A 177 3.34 -3.66 -8.48
CA ILE A 177 3.45 -4.45 -9.71
C ILE A 177 3.62 -3.49 -10.91
N PRO A 178 4.67 -3.63 -11.74
CA PRO A 178 4.86 -2.82 -12.93
C PRO A 178 3.66 -2.92 -13.86
N GLN A 179 3.30 -1.81 -14.51
CA GLN A 179 2.17 -1.77 -15.44
C GLN A 179 2.55 -1.02 -16.72
N VAL A 180 1.96 -1.43 -17.84
CA VAL A 180 2.05 -0.71 -19.09
C VAL A 180 1.22 0.57 -18.95
N ALA A 181 1.84 1.72 -19.21
CA ALA A 181 1.19 3.03 -19.10
C ALA A 181 0.64 3.53 -20.44
N GLU A 182 1.40 3.32 -21.51
CA GLU A 182 1.04 3.75 -22.87
C GLU A 182 1.87 3.00 -23.91
N VAL A 183 1.37 2.96 -25.15
CA VAL A 183 2.13 2.54 -26.33
C VAL A 183 2.84 3.76 -26.88
N VAL A 184 4.17 3.67 -27.02
CA VAL A 184 5.03 4.75 -27.57
C VAL A 184 5.19 4.61 -29.08
N GLU A 185 5.42 3.37 -29.54
CA GLU A 185 5.53 3.04 -30.97
C GLU A 185 4.78 1.73 -31.22
N SER A 186 3.84 1.74 -32.14
CA SER A 186 3.14 0.52 -32.57
C SER A 186 3.85 -0.11 -33.77
N HIS A 187 4.11 -1.41 -33.67
CA HIS A 187 4.77 -2.22 -34.68
C HIS A 187 3.87 -3.30 -35.27
N SER A 188 2.65 -3.44 -34.76
CA SER A 188 1.72 -4.47 -35.20
C SER A 188 0.42 -3.86 -35.70
N ASP A 189 -0.01 -4.29 -36.88
CA ASP A 189 -1.31 -3.93 -37.47
C ASP A 189 -2.44 -4.86 -37.00
N ARG A 190 -2.11 -5.89 -36.21
CA ARG A 190 -3.10 -6.85 -35.71
C ARG A 190 -3.35 -6.59 -34.22
N PRO A 191 -4.59 -6.26 -33.84
CA PRO A 191 -4.97 -6.18 -32.43
C PRO A 191 -4.74 -7.51 -31.72
N TYR A 192 -4.26 -7.44 -30.47
CA TYR A 192 -4.18 -8.63 -29.64
C TYR A 192 -5.57 -9.18 -29.36
N GLU A 193 -5.77 -10.47 -29.61
CA GLU A 193 -7.02 -11.17 -29.31
C GLU A 193 -6.92 -11.87 -27.97
N PHE A 194 -7.76 -11.43 -27.03
CA PHE A 194 -7.83 -12.07 -25.71
C PHE A 194 -8.51 -13.46 -25.85
N PRO A 195 -7.98 -14.50 -25.21
CA PRO A 195 -8.50 -15.86 -25.39
C PRO A 195 -9.94 -16.00 -24.88
N ASP A 196 -10.76 -16.73 -25.64
CA ASP A 196 -12.12 -17.11 -25.27
C ASP A 196 -12.17 -18.33 -24.37
N GLU A 197 -11.05 -19.05 -24.23
CA GLU A 197 -10.89 -20.22 -23.38
C GLU A 197 -9.83 -20.01 -22.31
N CYS A 198 -10.05 -20.58 -21.13
CA CYS A 198 -9.11 -20.56 -20.03
C CYS A 198 -7.80 -21.28 -20.41
N PRO A 199 -6.64 -20.64 -20.36
CA PRO A 199 -5.36 -21.25 -20.76
C PRO A 199 -4.95 -22.41 -19.83
N ALA A 200 -5.54 -22.53 -18.64
CA ALA A 200 -5.21 -23.58 -17.69
C ALA A 200 -6.10 -24.82 -17.80
N CYS A 201 -7.36 -24.71 -18.25
CA CYS A 201 -8.31 -25.83 -18.26
C CYS A 201 -9.19 -25.94 -19.50
N GLY A 202 -9.10 -24.99 -20.45
CA GLY A 202 -9.89 -24.99 -21.68
C GLY A 202 -11.37 -24.64 -21.55
N SER A 203 -11.84 -24.29 -20.33
CA SER A 203 -13.24 -23.85 -20.17
C SER A 203 -13.47 -22.49 -20.80
N ALA A 204 -14.66 -22.25 -21.33
CA ALA A 204 -15.04 -20.94 -21.86
C ALA A 204 -14.89 -19.84 -20.80
N VAL A 205 -14.37 -18.68 -21.22
CA VAL A 205 -14.17 -17.53 -20.36
C VAL A 205 -15.47 -16.75 -20.23
N GLU A 206 -15.81 -16.37 -19.00
CA GLU A 206 -16.93 -15.49 -18.71
C GLU A 206 -16.46 -14.06 -18.50
N ARG A 207 -17.27 -13.08 -18.91
CA ARG A 207 -17.00 -11.65 -18.72
C ARG A 207 -17.92 -11.09 -17.64
N ASP A 208 -17.33 -10.28 -16.75
CA ASP A 208 -18.05 -9.46 -15.78
C ASP A 208 -17.51 -8.02 -15.87
N GLY A 209 -18.21 -7.18 -16.61
CA GLY A 209 -17.71 -5.86 -16.98
C GLY A 209 -16.36 -5.95 -17.69
N PRO A 210 -15.33 -5.20 -17.26
CA PRO A 210 -14.00 -5.23 -17.87
C PRO A 210 -13.19 -6.49 -17.52
N LEU A 211 -13.66 -7.32 -16.59
CA LEU A 211 -12.92 -8.46 -16.08
C LEU A 211 -13.31 -9.75 -16.81
N ALA A 212 -12.37 -10.70 -16.85
CA ALA A 212 -12.55 -12.02 -17.43
C ALA A 212 -12.30 -13.10 -16.37
N PHE A 213 -13.10 -14.16 -16.37
CA PHE A 213 -13.04 -15.23 -15.38
C PHE A 213 -13.15 -16.62 -16.01
N CYS A 214 -12.46 -17.58 -15.39
CA CYS A 214 -12.68 -18.98 -15.59
C CYS A 214 -13.73 -19.48 -14.57
N PRO A 215 -14.91 -19.95 -15.00
CA PRO A 215 -15.98 -20.36 -14.10
C PRO A 215 -15.76 -21.75 -13.49
N ASN A 216 -14.73 -22.50 -13.90
CA ASN A 216 -14.55 -23.91 -13.59
C ASN A 216 -14.15 -24.21 -12.13
N GLY A 217 -13.94 -23.20 -11.30
CA GLY A 217 -13.66 -23.34 -9.87
C GLY A 217 -12.53 -24.33 -9.59
N LEU A 218 -12.71 -25.20 -8.59
CA LEU A 218 -11.71 -26.19 -8.17
C LEU A 218 -11.36 -27.23 -9.24
N ALA A 219 -12.13 -27.34 -10.30
CA ALA A 219 -11.78 -28.23 -11.44
C ALA A 219 -10.74 -27.60 -12.37
N CYS A 220 -10.46 -26.31 -12.22
CA CYS A 220 -9.37 -25.63 -12.93
C CYS A 220 -8.07 -25.77 -12.14
N PRO A 221 -6.98 -26.32 -12.73
CA PRO A 221 -5.69 -26.49 -12.03
C PRO A 221 -5.09 -25.22 -11.46
N ALA A 222 -5.45 -24.06 -12.02
CA ALA A 222 -4.96 -22.76 -11.54
C ALA A 222 -5.75 -22.21 -10.35
N GLN A 223 -6.92 -22.80 -10.02
CA GLN A 223 -7.79 -22.38 -8.91
C GLN A 223 -7.80 -23.39 -7.75
N ALA A 224 -7.18 -24.56 -7.93
CA ALA A 224 -7.10 -25.65 -6.96
C ALA A 224 -6.02 -25.39 -5.87
#